data_c90b9ef1968dbe762ed61f7cbb4f91be
#
_entry.id   c90b9ef1968dbe762ed61f7cbb4f91be
#
_cell.length_a   1.000
_cell.length_b   1.000
_cell.length_c   1.000
_cell.angle_alpha   90.00
_cell.angle_beta   90.00
_cell.angle_gamma   90.00
#
_symmetry.space_group_name_H-M   'P 1'
#
loop_
_entity.id
_entity.type
_entity.pdbx_description
1 polymer ?
#
loop_
_entity_poly.entity_id
_entity_poly.type
_entity_poly.pdbx_seq_one_letter_code
_entity_poly.pdbx_strand_id
1 'polypeptide(L)'
;TGSGSRSGSGSGSGSGSGSGSGSGSGSGSGSGNGSRSPSGTQAASAGTESQALADHWLPLIAAGDAVAAVGVSGGRAIPGAVGADLYILEHAAADGSPEIHAVAAEEVSVTPIESLDPTRRLGTVDWAPTRATLVETGSAAEQSLATLSDQAALGTAAELVGLADRMITIAADYAKERKQFGRPIGSFQAVKHLLAGAQVKLEFARPVTYGAAWSSAHREPDASRRASMAKAYAAEAATEAARVSLQVHGAIGYTWECDLHLFLKRAWALAPAWGDAAEHRSKVLASIVAERATQP
;
A
#
# COMPACT_ATOMS: atom_id res chain seq x y z
N THR A 1 30.52 -22.33 44.47
CA THR A 1 31.25 -21.59 45.53
C THR A 1 31.27 -20.10 45.22
N GLY A 2 30.65 -19.28 46.13
CA GLY A 2 30.86 -17.83 46.25
C GLY A 2 29.73 -16.97 45.60
N SER A 3 28.62 -16.76 46.15
CA SER A 3 28.05 -15.85 47.19
C SER A 3 28.65 -14.43 47.20
N GLY A 4 27.79 -13.44 46.98
CA GLY A 4 28.10 -12.04 47.17
C GLY A 4 26.90 -11.11 46.90
N SER A 5 26.02 -11.00 47.88
CA SER A 5 24.96 -10.00 48.03
C SER A 5 25.56 -8.65 48.47
N ARG A 6 25.05 -7.52 47.96
CA ARG A 6 24.91 -6.26 48.73
C ARG A 6 23.81 -5.37 48.19
N SER A 7 22.88 -5.05 49.04
CA SER A 7 21.82 -4.08 49.09
C SER A 7 22.33 -2.62 49.16
N GLY A 8 21.62 -1.66 48.61
CA GLY A 8 21.81 -0.23 48.80
C GLY A 8 20.49 0.52 48.51
N SER A 9 19.78 0.85 49.56
CA SER A 9 18.60 1.72 49.62
C SER A 9 19.01 3.19 49.67
N GLY A 10 18.29 4.07 48.95
CA GLY A 10 18.41 5.52 49.03
C GLY A 10 17.11 6.21 48.66
N SER A 11 16.34 6.59 49.69
CA SER A 11 15.15 7.41 49.65
C SER A 11 15.53 8.92 49.61
N GLY A 12 14.83 9.73 48.81
CA GLY A 12 14.91 11.16 48.80
C GLY A 12 13.59 11.81 48.37
N SER A 13 12.81 12.24 49.35
CA SER A 13 11.59 13.01 49.22
C SER A 13 11.92 14.51 49.13
N GLY A 14 11.25 15.25 48.23
CA GLY A 14 11.31 16.70 48.13
C GLY A 14 9.98 17.29 47.61
N SER A 15 9.14 17.73 48.53
CA SER A 15 7.91 18.47 48.30
C SER A 15 8.22 19.99 48.14
N GLY A 16 7.61 20.65 47.17
CA GLY A 16 7.63 22.11 46.99
C GLY A 16 6.33 22.60 46.39
N SER A 17 5.45 23.11 47.27
CA SER A 17 4.22 23.80 46.94
C SER A 17 4.51 25.30 46.75
N GLY A 18 3.97 25.91 45.67
CA GLY A 18 3.98 27.35 45.41
C GLY A 18 2.70 27.81 44.75
N SER A 19 1.79 28.35 45.57
CA SER A 19 0.58 29.02 45.17
C SER A 19 0.85 30.52 44.92
N GLY A 20 0.42 31.02 43.72
CA GLY A 20 0.46 32.44 43.39
C GLY A 20 -0.83 32.87 42.67
N SER A 21 -1.76 33.48 43.44
CA SER A 21 -2.95 34.14 42.96
C SER A 21 -2.66 35.60 42.57
N GLY A 22 -2.99 35.96 41.32
CA GLY A 22 -2.93 37.35 40.84
C GLY A 22 -4.18 37.73 40.04
N SER A 23 -5.09 38.43 40.67
CA SER A 23 -6.28 39.05 40.09
C SER A 23 -5.92 40.41 39.49
N GLY A 24 -6.19 40.62 38.21
CA GLY A 24 -6.06 41.88 37.48
C GLY A 24 -7.27 42.15 36.59
N SER A 25 -8.19 42.98 37.04
CA SER A 25 -9.34 43.50 36.31
C SER A 25 -8.90 44.69 35.43
N GLY A 26 -9.08 44.58 34.11
CA GLY A 26 -8.88 45.67 33.14
C GLY A 26 -10.01 45.72 32.13
N SER A 27 -10.94 46.65 32.30
CA SER A 27 -12.01 46.98 31.36
C SER A 27 -11.45 47.85 30.21
N GLY A 28 -11.51 47.34 28.97
CA GLY A 28 -11.19 48.08 27.75
C GLY A 28 -12.23 47.81 26.66
N SER A 29 -13.14 48.79 26.47
CA SER A 29 -14.10 48.83 25.37
C SER A 29 -13.39 49.18 24.06
N GLY A 30 -13.29 48.24 23.12
CA GLY A 30 -12.81 48.47 21.76
C GLY A 30 -13.76 47.83 20.74
N SER A 31 -14.56 48.67 20.07
CA SER A 31 -15.38 48.28 18.94
C SER A 31 -14.49 48.01 17.74
N GLY A 32 -14.25 46.73 17.44
CA GLY A 32 -13.54 46.25 16.23
C GLY A 32 -14.51 45.43 15.38
N ASN A 33 -14.83 45.99 14.21
CA ASN A 33 -15.59 45.34 13.17
C ASN A 33 -14.78 44.17 12.60
N GLY A 34 -14.94 42.97 13.16
CA GLY A 34 -14.24 41.76 12.72
C GLY A 34 -15.11 40.98 11.72
N SER A 35 -14.70 41.03 10.48
CA SER A 35 -15.18 40.12 9.43
C SER A 35 -15.11 38.67 9.92
N ARG A 36 -16.26 38.05 10.11
CA ARG A 36 -16.38 36.62 10.42
C ARG A 36 -15.93 35.83 9.19
N SER A 37 -14.80 35.15 9.29
CA SER A 37 -14.38 34.10 8.35
C SER A 37 -15.36 32.94 8.46
N PRO A 38 -15.85 32.38 7.33
CA PRO A 38 -16.86 31.31 7.34
C PRO A 38 -16.28 29.89 7.53
N SER A 39 -15.08 29.74 8.09
CA SER A 39 -14.37 28.47 8.15
C SER A 39 -14.83 27.45 9.21
N GLY A 40 -15.57 27.88 10.24
CA GLY A 40 -15.95 26.97 11.32
C GLY A 40 -17.16 26.07 11.05
N THR A 41 -18.10 26.51 10.20
CA THR A 41 -19.36 25.79 9.95
C THR A 41 -19.21 24.75 8.83
N GLN A 42 -18.25 24.93 7.93
CA GLN A 42 -17.98 24.00 6.82
C GLN A 42 -17.25 22.73 7.28
N ALA A 43 -16.31 22.85 8.19
CA ALA A 43 -15.56 21.70 8.72
C ALA A 43 -16.43 20.75 9.56
N ALA A 44 -17.37 21.30 10.33
CA ALA A 44 -18.28 20.50 11.17
C ALA A 44 -19.30 19.68 10.36
N SER A 45 -19.77 20.18 9.20
CA SER A 45 -20.71 19.46 8.35
C SER A 45 -20.02 18.36 7.50
N ALA A 46 -18.80 18.58 7.05
CA ALA A 46 -18.04 17.58 6.31
C ALA A 46 -17.71 16.33 7.17
N GLY A 47 -17.37 16.53 8.46
CA GLY A 47 -17.14 15.42 9.39
C GLY A 47 -18.39 14.56 9.64
N THR A 48 -19.58 15.15 9.61
CA THR A 48 -20.83 14.39 9.79
C THR A 48 -21.19 13.58 8.54
N GLU A 49 -20.99 14.13 7.35
CA GLU A 49 -21.24 13.44 6.08
C GLU A 49 -20.26 12.29 5.87
N SER A 50 -18.98 12.49 6.12
CA SER A 50 -17.94 11.45 6.06
C SER A 50 -18.21 10.30 7.05
N GLN A 51 -18.66 10.61 8.27
CA GLN A 51 -19.03 9.59 9.25
C GLN A 51 -20.25 8.77 8.77
N ALA A 52 -21.25 9.39 8.18
CA ALA A 52 -22.43 8.70 7.65
C ALA A 52 -22.06 7.73 6.49
N LEU A 53 -21.13 8.13 5.61
CA LEU A 53 -20.60 7.26 4.57
C LEU A 53 -19.86 6.04 5.17
N ALA A 54 -19.02 6.28 6.19
CA ALA A 54 -18.30 5.22 6.88
C ALA A 54 -19.27 4.24 7.59
N ASP A 55 -20.26 4.76 8.31
CA ASP A 55 -21.28 3.95 9.02
C ASP A 55 -22.12 3.09 8.06
N HIS A 56 -22.34 3.56 6.83
CA HIS A 56 -23.05 2.80 5.82
C HIS A 56 -22.17 1.72 5.16
N TRP A 57 -20.99 2.11 4.65
CA TRP A 57 -20.20 1.24 3.80
C TRP A 57 -19.29 0.24 4.55
N LEU A 58 -18.71 0.63 5.69
CA LEU A 58 -17.77 -0.25 6.39
C LEU A 58 -18.38 -1.58 6.85
N PRO A 59 -19.62 -1.63 7.38
CA PRO A 59 -20.25 -2.92 7.72
C PRO A 59 -20.48 -3.80 6.49
N LEU A 60 -20.90 -3.25 5.36
CA LEU A 60 -21.15 -3.99 4.12
C LEU A 60 -19.85 -4.57 3.55
N ILE A 61 -18.78 -3.77 3.53
CA ILE A 61 -17.45 -4.24 3.09
C ILE A 61 -16.92 -5.32 4.05
N ALA A 62 -17.08 -5.15 5.36
CA ALA A 62 -16.64 -6.13 6.35
C ALA A 62 -17.41 -7.47 6.27
N ALA A 63 -18.68 -7.41 5.91
CA ALA A 63 -19.51 -8.60 5.67
C ALA A 63 -19.25 -9.28 4.30
N GLY A 64 -18.58 -8.58 3.38
CA GLY A 64 -18.39 -9.02 1.99
C GLY A 64 -19.60 -8.76 1.08
N ASP A 65 -20.54 -7.97 1.55
CA ASP A 65 -21.76 -7.60 0.81
C ASP A 65 -21.54 -6.42 -0.15
N ALA A 66 -20.40 -5.71 -0.02
CA ALA A 66 -19.97 -4.65 -0.91
C ALA A 66 -18.48 -4.73 -1.25
N VAL A 67 -18.13 -4.35 -2.47
CA VAL A 67 -16.77 -4.28 -2.99
C VAL A 67 -16.41 -2.83 -3.26
N ALA A 68 -15.27 -2.37 -2.71
CA ALA A 68 -14.74 -1.04 -2.98
C ALA A 68 -13.61 -1.09 -4.01
N ALA A 69 -13.64 -0.17 -4.98
CA ALA A 69 -12.54 0.11 -5.89
C ALA A 69 -11.86 1.43 -5.49
N VAL A 70 -10.54 1.49 -5.67
CA VAL A 70 -9.73 2.67 -5.28
C VAL A 70 -9.01 3.23 -6.49
N GLY A 71 -9.29 4.49 -6.81
CA GLY A 71 -8.66 5.23 -7.90
C GLY A 71 -7.97 6.48 -7.38
N VAL A 72 -6.64 6.44 -7.28
CA VAL A 72 -5.80 7.54 -6.80
C VAL A 72 -4.71 7.88 -7.83
N SER A 73 -4.09 9.05 -7.66
CA SER A 73 -2.94 9.51 -8.46
C SER A 73 -3.25 9.67 -9.97
N GLY A 74 -4.46 10.12 -10.31
CA GLY A 74 -4.85 10.36 -11.71
C GLY A 74 -4.87 9.11 -12.59
N GLY A 75 -4.89 7.91 -11.97
CA GLY A 75 -4.89 6.63 -12.66
C GLY A 75 -6.12 6.48 -13.55
N ARG A 76 -5.88 6.39 -14.88
CA ARG A 76 -6.99 6.18 -15.84
C ARG A 76 -7.59 4.79 -15.79
N ALA A 77 -6.86 3.82 -15.21
CA ALA A 77 -7.27 2.43 -15.14
C ALA A 77 -7.35 2.00 -13.67
N ILE A 78 -8.57 1.91 -13.16
CA ILE A 78 -8.83 1.57 -11.76
C ILE A 78 -9.06 0.06 -11.65
N PRO A 79 -8.22 -0.66 -10.86
CA PRO A 79 -8.44 -2.08 -10.59
C PRO A 79 -9.74 -2.32 -9.83
N GLY A 80 -10.49 -3.35 -10.24
CA GLY A 80 -11.76 -3.69 -9.62
C GLY A 80 -12.93 -2.76 -9.98
N ALA A 81 -12.70 -1.72 -10.82
CA ALA A 81 -13.76 -0.78 -11.16
C ALA A 81 -14.99 -1.44 -11.79
N VAL A 82 -14.79 -2.49 -12.60
CA VAL A 82 -15.91 -3.22 -13.16
C VAL A 82 -16.54 -4.10 -12.09
N GLY A 83 -17.69 -3.70 -11.58
CA GLY A 83 -18.47 -4.42 -10.57
C GLY A 83 -18.09 -4.06 -9.12
N ALA A 84 -17.58 -2.85 -8.87
CA ALA A 84 -17.52 -2.29 -7.54
C ALA A 84 -18.83 -1.60 -7.17
N ASP A 85 -19.16 -1.60 -5.88
CA ASP A 85 -20.33 -0.96 -5.30
C ASP A 85 -19.98 0.44 -4.76
N LEU A 86 -18.73 0.64 -4.38
CA LEU A 86 -18.17 1.90 -3.86
C LEU A 86 -16.85 2.24 -4.57
N TYR A 87 -16.66 3.51 -4.86
CA TYR A 87 -15.42 4.04 -5.43
C TYR A 87 -14.81 5.06 -4.49
N ILE A 88 -13.56 4.84 -4.06
CA ILE A 88 -12.76 5.81 -3.34
C ILE A 88 -11.85 6.50 -4.37
N LEU A 89 -12.14 7.77 -4.62
CA LEU A 89 -11.54 8.52 -5.73
C LEU A 89 -10.83 9.77 -5.23
N GLU A 90 -9.64 10.01 -5.78
CA GLU A 90 -8.90 11.25 -5.59
C GLU A 90 -9.37 12.31 -6.59
N HIS A 91 -9.51 13.53 -6.11
CA HIS A 91 -9.79 14.72 -6.90
C HIS A 91 -8.85 15.86 -6.49
N ALA A 92 -8.53 16.74 -7.43
CA ALA A 92 -7.85 17.99 -7.11
C ALA A 92 -8.88 19.12 -7.07
N ALA A 93 -9.03 19.77 -5.93
CA ALA A 93 -9.88 20.95 -5.77
C ALA A 93 -9.43 22.11 -6.67
N ALA A 94 -10.23 23.15 -6.79
CA ALA A 94 -9.94 24.30 -7.62
C ALA A 94 -8.64 25.05 -7.24
N ASP A 95 -8.25 24.97 -5.97
CA ASP A 95 -7.00 25.53 -5.43
C ASP A 95 -5.81 24.56 -5.54
N GLY A 96 -6.03 23.34 -6.11
CA GLY A 96 -5.03 22.29 -6.25
C GLY A 96 -4.84 21.41 -5.03
N SER A 97 -5.58 21.63 -3.94
CA SER A 97 -5.52 20.75 -2.77
C SER A 97 -6.16 19.38 -3.08
N PRO A 98 -5.64 18.28 -2.49
CA PRO A 98 -6.23 16.96 -2.70
C PRO A 98 -7.53 16.80 -1.95
N GLU A 99 -8.48 16.11 -2.56
CA GLU A 99 -9.74 15.65 -1.99
C GLU A 99 -9.87 14.14 -2.17
N ILE A 100 -10.50 13.49 -1.21
CA ILE A 100 -10.90 12.09 -1.27
C ILE A 100 -12.42 12.03 -1.25
N HIS A 101 -12.99 11.33 -2.22
CA HIS A 101 -14.43 11.13 -2.36
C HIS A 101 -14.78 9.65 -2.25
N ALA A 102 -15.91 9.35 -1.61
CA ALA A 102 -16.55 8.05 -1.61
C ALA A 102 -17.84 8.14 -2.44
N VAL A 103 -17.83 7.47 -3.59
CA VAL A 103 -18.88 7.61 -4.61
C VAL A 103 -19.54 6.25 -4.82
N ALA A 104 -20.87 6.19 -4.69
CA ALA A 104 -21.62 4.97 -4.92
C ALA A 104 -21.68 4.58 -6.41
N ALA A 105 -21.90 3.31 -6.71
CA ALA A 105 -21.89 2.81 -8.09
C ALA A 105 -22.93 3.48 -9.00
N GLU A 106 -24.04 3.92 -8.44
CA GLU A 106 -25.12 4.61 -9.16
C GLU A 106 -24.73 6.02 -9.62
N GLU A 107 -23.69 6.61 -9.01
CA GLU A 107 -23.23 7.98 -9.28
C GLU A 107 -22.04 8.03 -10.23
N VAL A 108 -21.58 6.88 -10.74
CA VAL A 108 -20.45 6.78 -11.66
C VAL A 108 -20.80 6.13 -12.98
N SER A 109 -20.04 6.43 -14.02
CA SER A 109 -20.07 5.68 -15.28
C SER A 109 -18.75 4.95 -15.47
N VAL A 110 -18.79 3.62 -15.57
CA VAL A 110 -17.61 2.75 -15.70
C VAL A 110 -17.48 2.25 -17.13
N THR A 111 -16.33 2.54 -17.74
CA THR A 111 -15.97 1.97 -19.05
C THR A 111 -14.89 0.90 -18.84
N PRO A 112 -15.16 -0.38 -19.14
CA PRO A 112 -14.19 -1.46 -19.02
C PRO A 112 -12.95 -1.24 -19.90
N ILE A 113 -11.79 -1.66 -19.40
CA ILE A 113 -10.51 -1.64 -20.13
C ILE A 113 -10.02 -3.07 -20.28
N GLU A 114 -9.68 -3.46 -21.52
CA GLU A 114 -8.98 -4.72 -21.76
C GLU A 114 -7.60 -4.73 -21.09
N SER A 115 -7.27 -5.83 -20.43
CA SER A 115 -6.02 -6.01 -19.71
C SER A 115 -5.38 -7.36 -20.02
N LEU A 116 -4.05 -7.39 -19.96
CA LEU A 116 -3.29 -8.64 -20.04
C LEU A 116 -3.74 -9.65 -18.95
N ASP A 117 -4.09 -9.13 -17.77
CA ASP A 117 -4.72 -9.88 -16.67
C ASP A 117 -6.19 -9.45 -16.53
N PRO A 118 -7.13 -10.20 -17.13
CA PRO A 118 -8.56 -9.85 -17.09
C PRO A 118 -9.16 -9.97 -15.68
N THR A 119 -8.50 -10.68 -14.77
CA THR A 119 -8.98 -10.84 -13.39
C THR A 119 -8.91 -9.54 -12.58
N ARG A 120 -8.14 -8.53 -13.06
CA ARG A 120 -8.09 -7.20 -12.44
C ARG A 120 -9.35 -6.37 -12.65
N ARG A 121 -10.22 -6.73 -13.61
CA ARG A 121 -11.46 -6.00 -13.91
C ARG A 121 -11.26 -4.49 -13.99
N LEU A 122 -10.29 -4.06 -14.83
CA LEU A 122 -9.92 -2.66 -14.98
C LEU A 122 -11.04 -1.86 -15.65
N GLY A 123 -11.21 -0.63 -15.23
CA GLY A 123 -12.10 0.34 -15.90
C GLY A 123 -11.64 1.77 -15.68
N THR A 124 -12.06 2.67 -16.58
CA THR A 124 -12.10 4.11 -16.30
C THR A 124 -13.40 4.45 -15.61
N VAL A 125 -13.38 5.43 -14.74
CA VAL A 125 -14.54 5.89 -13.97
C VAL A 125 -14.76 7.38 -14.26
N ASP A 126 -15.92 7.70 -14.87
CA ASP A 126 -16.36 9.06 -15.06
C ASP A 126 -17.37 9.41 -13.95
N TRP A 127 -17.10 10.49 -13.24
CA TRP A 127 -17.88 10.95 -12.09
C TRP A 127 -17.71 12.45 -11.87
N ALA A 128 -18.52 13.03 -11.02
CA ALA A 128 -18.41 14.43 -10.63
C ALA A 128 -18.27 14.57 -9.11
N PRO A 129 -17.28 15.35 -8.62
CA PRO A 129 -17.14 15.60 -7.20
C PRO A 129 -18.33 16.42 -6.68
N THR A 130 -18.87 16.00 -5.53
CA THR A 130 -19.93 16.70 -4.83
C THR A 130 -19.58 16.81 -3.35
N ARG A 131 -20.25 17.71 -2.64
CA ARG A 131 -20.05 17.82 -1.18
C ARG A 131 -20.53 16.53 -0.46
N ALA A 132 -21.58 15.89 -0.96
CA ALA A 132 -22.12 14.68 -0.34
C ALA A 132 -21.17 13.48 -0.44
N THR A 133 -20.29 13.44 -1.46
CA THR A 133 -19.31 12.37 -1.66
C THR A 133 -17.96 12.68 -0.98
N LEU A 134 -17.75 13.92 -0.51
CA LEU A 134 -16.47 14.36 0.07
C LEU A 134 -16.21 13.68 1.42
N VAL A 135 -15.07 12.98 1.53
CA VAL A 135 -14.60 12.32 2.76
C VAL A 135 -13.56 13.15 3.49
N GLU A 136 -12.52 13.56 2.76
CA GLU A 136 -11.39 14.32 3.31
C GLU A 136 -10.88 15.36 2.31
N THR A 137 -10.24 16.41 2.80
CA THR A 137 -9.65 17.48 1.98
C THR A 137 -8.36 18.02 2.58
N GLY A 138 -7.50 18.62 1.74
CA GLY A 138 -6.27 19.28 2.17
C GLY A 138 -5.26 18.33 2.80
N SER A 139 -4.63 18.76 3.91
CA SER A 139 -3.56 17.97 4.55
C SER A 139 -4.01 16.60 5.11
N ALA A 140 -5.27 16.46 5.51
CA ALA A 140 -5.83 15.19 5.94
C ALA A 140 -5.90 14.22 4.76
N ALA A 141 -6.44 14.65 3.62
CA ALA A 141 -6.50 13.87 2.41
C ALA A 141 -5.09 13.48 1.91
N GLU A 142 -4.12 14.40 1.98
CA GLU A 142 -2.73 14.13 1.61
C GLU A 142 -2.11 13.00 2.45
N GLN A 143 -2.33 13.02 3.77
CA GLN A 143 -1.85 11.97 4.68
C GLN A 143 -2.53 10.62 4.43
N SER A 144 -3.85 10.63 4.20
CA SER A 144 -4.62 9.42 3.89
C SER A 144 -4.21 8.81 2.56
N LEU A 145 -3.97 9.60 1.52
CA LEU A 145 -3.48 9.16 0.22
C LEU A 145 -2.07 8.56 0.31
N ALA A 146 -1.18 9.18 1.09
CA ALA A 146 0.16 8.65 1.33
C ALA A 146 0.09 7.28 2.04
N THR A 147 -0.70 7.18 3.09
CA THR A 147 -0.90 5.94 3.84
C THR A 147 -1.51 4.84 2.97
N LEU A 148 -2.51 5.17 2.18
CA LEU A 148 -3.15 4.27 1.23
C LEU A 148 -2.14 3.74 0.20
N SER A 149 -1.32 4.63 -0.37
CA SER A 149 -0.29 4.25 -1.34
C SER A 149 0.72 3.28 -0.75
N ASP A 150 1.16 3.50 0.49
CA ASP A 150 2.08 2.60 1.20
C ASP A 150 1.46 1.24 1.49
N GLN A 151 0.21 1.21 1.95
CA GLN A 151 -0.53 -0.03 2.22
C GLN A 151 -0.79 -0.82 0.94
N ALA A 152 -1.16 -0.14 -0.15
CA ALA A 152 -1.39 -0.76 -1.45
C ALA A 152 -0.08 -1.32 -2.04
N ALA A 153 1.03 -0.60 -1.92
CA ALA A 153 2.35 -1.09 -2.32
C ALA A 153 2.77 -2.33 -1.51
N LEU A 154 2.55 -2.32 -0.19
CA LEU A 154 2.84 -3.44 0.69
C LEU A 154 1.96 -4.66 0.39
N GLY A 155 0.65 -4.48 0.22
CA GLY A 155 -0.27 -5.55 -0.17
C GLY A 155 0.10 -6.16 -1.52
N THR A 156 0.46 -5.32 -2.49
CA THR A 156 0.96 -5.75 -3.80
C THR A 156 2.29 -6.52 -3.67
N ALA A 157 3.19 -6.10 -2.78
CA ALA A 157 4.44 -6.81 -2.51
C ALA A 157 4.18 -8.22 -1.94
N ALA A 158 3.24 -8.35 -1.01
CA ALA A 158 2.86 -9.64 -0.45
C ALA A 158 2.29 -10.59 -1.52
N GLU A 159 1.43 -10.10 -2.41
CA GLU A 159 0.90 -10.87 -3.54
C GLU A 159 2.02 -11.28 -4.51
N LEU A 160 2.94 -10.39 -4.84
CA LEU A 160 4.08 -10.67 -5.71
C LEU A 160 5.01 -11.74 -5.14
N VAL A 161 5.25 -11.76 -3.82
CA VAL A 161 6.01 -12.82 -3.13
C VAL A 161 5.31 -14.17 -3.29
N GLY A 162 3.99 -14.23 -3.11
CA GLY A 162 3.20 -15.45 -3.29
C GLY A 162 3.20 -15.94 -4.75
N LEU A 163 3.09 -15.03 -5.71
CA LEU A 163 3.18 -15.35 -7.14
C LEU A 163 4.56 -15.91 -7.52
N ALA A 164 5.64 -15.30 -7.02
CA ALA A 164 7.00 -15.77 -7.26
C ALA A 164 7.21 -17.19 -6.72
N ASP A 165 6.80 -17.45 -5.48
CA ASP A 165 6.87 -18.75 -4.84
C ASP A 165 6.14 -19.83 -5.67
N ARG A 166 4.90 -19.52 -6.09
CA ARG A 166 4.09 -20.45 -6.88
C ARG A 166 4.70 -20.73 -8.24
N MET A 167 5.18 -19.71 -8.96
CA MET A 167 5.81 -19.89 -10.27
C MET A 167 7.08 -20.75 -10.20
N ILE A 168 7.93 -20.52 -9.19
CA ILE A 168 9.15 -21.34 -8.99
C ILE A 168 8.78 -22.78 -8.65
N THR A 169 7.78 -23.00 -7.81
CA THR A 169 7.29 -24.34 -7.46
C THR A 169 6.78 -25.09 -8.69
N ILE A 170 5.91 -24.48 -9.51
CA ILE A 170 5.39 -25.07 -10.75
C ILE A 170 6.55 -25.43 -11.69
N ALA A 171 7.52 -24.53 -11.84
CA ALA A 171 8.66 -24.78 -12.72
C ALA A 171 9.58 -25.89 -12.20
N ALA A 172 9.77 -25.98 -10.88
CA ALA A 172 10.56 -27.04 -10.27
C ALA A 172 9.89 -28.42 -10.42
N ASP A 173 8.58 -28.51 -10.26
CA ASP A 173 7.84 -29.75 -10.43
C ASP A 173 7.83 -30.19 -11.89
N TYR A 174 7.57 -29.28 -12.82
CA TYR A 174 7.72 -29.55 -14.25
C TYR A 174 9.12 -30.07 -14.60
N ALA A 175 10.18 -29.48 -14.04
CA ALA A 175 11.55 -29.89 -14.28
C ALA A 175 11.90 -31.30 -13.77
N LYS A 176 11.19 -31.79 -12.73
CA LYS A 176 11.32 -33.17 -12.22
C LYS A 176 10.69 -34.20 -13.14
N GLU A 177 9.58 -33.83 -13.80
CA GLU A 177 8.78 -34.74 -14.62
C GLU A 177 9.20 -34.74 -16.09
N ARG A 178 9.47 -33.57 -16.66
CA ARG A 178 9.84 -33.43 -18.09
C ARG A 178 11.16 -34.03 -18.38
N LYS A 179 11.20 -35.00 -19.32
CA LYS A 179 12.42 -35.67 -19.75
C LYS A 179 12.90 -35.17 -21.11
N GLN A 180 14.18 -34.92 -21.22
CA GLN A 180 14.91 -34.63 -22.45
C GLN A 180 16.31 -35.26 -22.35
N PHE A 181 16.88 -35.68 -23.46
CA PHE A 181 18.18 -36.35 -23.48
C PHE A 181 18.26 -37.55 -22.51
N GLY A 182 17.16 -38.31 -22.42
CA GLY A 182 17.09 -39.56 -21.64
C GLY A 182 16.91 -39.37 -20.11
N ARG A 183 16.78 -38.13 -19.59
CA ARG A 183 16.63 -37.85 -18.14
C ARG A 183 15.77 -36.64 -17.85
N PRO A 184 15.27 -36.44 -16.60
CA PRO A 184 14.54 -35.24 -16.22
C PRO A 184 15.37 -33.99 -16.48
N ILE A 185 14.74 -32.91 -16.98
CA ILE A 185 15.44 -31.64 -17.27
C ILE A 185 16.00 -30.98 -16.00
N GLY A 186 15.38 -31.19 -14.85
CA GLY A 186 15.87 -30.74 -13.55
C GLY A 186 17.17 -31.42 -13.10
N SER A 187 17.64 -32.48 -13.78
CA SER A 187 18.95 -33.05 -13.51
C SER A 187 20.11 -32.24 -14.09
N PHE A 188 19.83 -31.32 -15.04
CA PHE A 188 20.86 -30.47 -15.63
C PHE A 188 21.18 -29.28 -14.75
N GLN A 189 22.47 -29.01 -14.57
CA GLN A 189 22.91 -27.89 -13.69
C GLN A 189 22.40 -26.54 -14.15
N ALA A 190 22.33 -26.29 -15.46
CA ALA A 190 21.80 -25.02 -15.99
C ALA A 190 20.39 -24.74 -15.51
N VAL A 191 19.50 -25.75 -15.49
CA VAL A 191 18.12 -25.61 -15.00
C VAL A 191 18.10 -25.38 -13.49
N LYS A 192 18.93 -26.13 -12.74
CA LYS A 192 19.07 -25.95 -11.27
C LYS A 192 19.52 -24.56 -10.91
N HIS A 193 20.55 -24.03 -11.60
CA HIS A 193 21.07 -22.69 -11.32
C HIS A 193 20.07 -21.58 -11.64
N LEU A 194 19.29 -21.72 -12.72
CA LEU A 194 18.22 -20.78 -13.04
C LEU A 194 17.18 -20.71 -11.91
N LEU A 195 16.66 -21.86 -11.49
CA LEU A 195 15.67 -21.93 -10.42
C LEU A 195 16.23 -21.46 -9.07
N ALA A 196 17.47 -21.86 -8.73
CA ALA A 196 18.13 -21.41 -7.51
C ALA A 196 18.35 -19.89 -7.49
N GLY A 197 18.72 -19.29 -8.62
CA GLY A 197 18.86 -17.82 -8.73
C GLY A 197 17.54 -17.08 -8.50
N ALA A 198 16.42 -17.59 -9.03
CA ALA A 198 15.10 -17.04 -8.77
C ALA A 198 14.69 -17.21 -7.28
N GLN A 199 14.95 -18.41 -6.71
CA GLN A 199 14.68 -18.70 -5.31
C GLN A 199 15.43 -17.76 -4.37
N VAL A 200 16.70 -17.47 -4.63
CA VAL A 200 17.49 -16.53 -3.81
C VAL A 200 16.83 -15.14 -3.75
N LYS A 201 16.36 -14.61 -4.89
CA LYS A 201 15.67 -13.33 -4.90
C LYS A 201 14.38 -13.35 -4.07
N LEU A 202 13.62 -14.44 -4.17
CA LEU A 202 12.41 -14.65 -3.38
C LEU A 202 12.71 -14.70 -1.87
N GLU A 203 13.76 -15.43 -1.48
CA GLU A 203 14.14 -15.56 -0.06
C GLU A 203 14.61 -14.22 0.55
N PHE A 204 15.15 -13.30 -0.25
CA PHE A 204 15.41 -11.93 0.21
C PHE A 204 14.14 -11.07 0.25
N ALA A 205 13.23 -11.20 -0.72
CA ALA A 205 12.00 -10.41 -0.76
C ALA A 205 11.03 -10.76 0.39
N ARG A 206 10.97 -12.02 0.80
CA ARG A 206 10.04 -12.53 1.82
C ARG A 206 10.21 -11.84 3.18
N PRO A 207 11.38 -11.85 3.84
CA PRO A 207 11.56 -11.20 5.14
C PRO A 207 11.43 -9.68 5.07
N VAL A 208 11.83 -9.05 3.96
CA VAL A 208 11.65 -7.61 3.76
C VAL A 208 10.16 -7.26 3.73
N THR A 209 9.34 -8.07 3.06
CA THR A 209 7.89 -7.87 3.00
C THR A 209 7.23 -8.09 4.38
N TYR A 210 7.60 -9.13 5.11
CA TYR A 210 7.07 -9.37 6.46
C TYR A 210 7.51 -8.29 7.45
N GLY A 211 8.77 -7.84 7.39
CA GLY A 211 9.26 -6.74 8.21
C GLY A 211 8.55 -5.42 7.93
N ALA A 212 8.22 -5.14 6.67
CA ALA A 212 7.42 -3.98 6.29
C ALA A 212 5.97 -4.07 6.79
N ALA A 213 5.35 -5.26 6.72
CA ALA A 213 4.01 -5.49 7.26
C ALA A 213 3.97 -5.28 8.77
N TRP A 214 4.97 -5.79 9.50
CA TRP A 214 5.10 -5.57 10.93
C TRP A 214 5.26 -4.08 11.27
N SER A 215 6.16 -3.38 10.57
CA SER A 215 6.41 -1.96 10.74
C SER A 215 5.17 -1.10 10.49
N SER A 216 4.41 -1.42 9.43
CA SER A 216 3.13 -0.77 9.11
C SER A 216 2.09 -0.99 10.21
N ALA A 217 1.94 -2.23 10.71
CA ALA A 217 0.98 -2.57 11.76
C ALA A 217 1.29 -1.86 13.09
N HIS A 218 2.57 -1.61 13.39
CA HIS A 218 3.03 -0.93 14.61
C HIS A 218 3.23 0.57 14.42
N ARG A 219 2.93 1.10 13.23
CA ARG A 219 3.09 2.53 12.90
C ARG A 219 4.49 3.06 13.18
N GLU A 220 5.51 2.25 12.84
CA GLU A 220 6.89 2.65 13.01
C GLU A 220 7.24 3.86 12.12
N PRO A 221 8.16 4.74 12.54
CA PRO A 221 8.51 5.95 11.77
C PRO A 221 9.05 5.67 10.37
N ASP A 222 9.64 4.48 10.15
CA ASP A 222 10.21 4.06 8.87
C ASP A 222 9.28 3.15 8.05
N ALA A 223 8.00 3.02 8.42
CA ALA A 223 7.02 2.13 7.77
C ALA A 223 6.90 2.39 6.26
N SER A 224 6.80 3.65 5.84
CA SER A 224 6.73 4.04 4.42
C SER A 224 7.97 3.62 3.63
N ARG A 225 9.17 3.84 4.21
CA ARG A 225 10.43 3.39 3.60
C ARG A 225 10.47 1.87 3.47
N ARG A 226 10.05 1.12 4.49
CA ARG A 226 10.00 -0.35 4.46
C ARG A 226 8.98 -0.87 3.46
N ALA A 227 7.81 -0.25 3.33
CA ALA A 227 6.83 -0.59 2.31
C ALA A 227 7.41 -0.42 0.90
N SER A 228 8.13 0.67 0.66
CA SER A 228 8.85 0.90 -0.60
C SER A 228 9.96 -0.13 -0.86
N MET A 229 10.74 -0.51 0.17
CA MET A 229 11.72 -1.60 0.04
C MET A 229 11.04 -2.91 -0.32
N ALA A 230 9.97 -3.28 0.38
CA ALA A 230 9.22 -4.51 0.13
C ALA A 230 8.71 -4.58 -1.30
N LYS A 231 8.11 -3.50 -1.81
CA LYS A 231 7.58 -3.45 -3.18
C LYS A 231 8.68 -3.59 -4.23
N ALA A 232 9.83 -2.93 -4.04
CA ALA A 232 10.96 -3.04 -4.97
C ALA A 232 11.51 -4.48 -5.03
N TYR A 233 11.79 -5.10 -3.88
CA TYR A 233 12.31 -6.47 -3.80
C TYR A 233 11.31 -7.49 -4.35
N ALA A 234 10.03 -7.39 -3.98
CA ALA A 234 8.99 -8.31 -4.43
C ALA A 234 8.74 -8.23 -5.94
N ALA A 235 8.72 -7.01 -6.52
CA ALA A 235 8.54 -6.81 -7.95
C ALA A 235 9.69 -7.45 -8.75
N GLU A 236 10.93 -7.31 -8.30
CA GLU A 236 12.09 -7.94 -8.94
C GLU A 236 12.10 -9.46 -8.81
N ALA A 237 11.78 -9.98 -7.61
CA ALA A 237 11.70 -11.40 -7.38
C ALA A 237 10.62 -12.06 -8.25
N ALA A 238 9.42 -11.46 -8.33
CA ALA A 238 8.32 -11.96 -9.14
C ALA A 238 8.62 -11.90 -10.64
N THR A 239 9.23 -10.81 -11.12
CA THR A 239 9.63 -10.66 -12.51
C THR A 239 10.68 -11.70 -12.91
N GLU A 240 11.67 -11.94 -12.06
CA GLU A 240 12.68 -12.97 -12.30
C GLU A 240 12.09 -14.38 -12.23
N ALA A 241 11.24 -14.68 -11.24
CA ALA A 241 10.53 -15.94 -11.14
C ALA A 241 9.69 -16.22 -12.39
N ALA A 242 8.98 -15.20 -12.90
CA ALA A 242 8.20 -15.28 -14.13
C ALA A 242 9.08 -15.66 -15.33
N ARG A 243 10.19 -14.93 -15.53
CA ARG A 243 11.14 -15.17 -16.62
C ARG A 243 11.76 -16.56 -16.56
N VAL A 244 12.22 -16.97 -15.39
CA VAL A 244 12.87 -18.28 -15.19
C VAL A 244 11.87 -19.42 -15.37
N SER A 245 10.67 -19.30 -14.78
CA SER A 245 9.65 -20.34 -14.89
C SER A 245 9.20 -20.54 -16.33
N LEU A 246 9.01 -19.46 -17.09
CA LEU A 246 8.70 -19.50 -18.51
C LEU A 246 9.82 -20.19 -19.31
N GLN A 247 11.08 -19.83 -19.02
CA GLN A 247 12.24 -20.45 -19.68
C GLN A 247 12.35 -21.95 -19.40
N VAL A 248 12.07 -22.39 -18.17
CA VAL A 248 12.12 -23.82 -17.78
C VAL A 248 11.03 -24.64 -18.49
N HIS A 249 9.84 -24.06 -18.66
CA HIS A 249 8.76 -24.72 -19.40
C HIS A 249 9.00 -24.75 -20.91
N GLY A 250 9.72 -23.76 -21.45
CA GLY A 250 9.93 -23.64 -22.90
C GLY A 250 8.61 -23.36 -23.62
N ALA A 251 8.39 -23.98 -24.77
CA ALA A 251 7.24 -23.70 -25.64
C ALA A 251 5.87 -23.89 -24.95
N ILE A 252 5.72 -24.90 -24.08
CA ILE A 252 4.45 -25.15 -23.39
C ILE A 252 4.07 -24.01 -22.43
N GLY A 253 5.06 -23.29 -21.87
CA GLY A 253 4.80 -22.13 -21.00
C GLY A 253 4.11 -20.95 -21.69
N TYR A 254 4.06 -20.94 -23.03
CA TYR A 254 3.33 -19.94 -23.82
C TYR A 254 1.93 -20.37 -24.22
N THR A 255 1.52 -21.57 -23.87
CA THR A 255 0.24 -22.15 -24.29
C THR A 255 -0.82 -22.00 -23.21
N TRP A 256 -2.08 -22.11 -23.60
CA TRP A 256 -3.21 -22.02 -22.68
C TRP A 256 -3.40 -23.29 -21.83
N GLU A 257 -2.76 -24.39 -22.21
CA GLU A 257 -2.80 -25.66 -21.48
C GLU A 257 -1.95 -25.63 -20.21
N CYS A 258 -1.02 -24.65 -20.10
CA CYS A 258 -0.15 -24.50 -18.95
C CYS A 258 -0.62 -23.32 -18.07
N ASP A 259 -1.14 -23.59 -16.89
CA ASP A 259 -1.66 -22.55 -15.96
C ASP A 259 -0.61 -21.50 -15.54
N LEU A 260 0.67 -21.70 -15.91
CA LEU A 260 1.73 -20.73 -15.61
C LEU A 260 1.40 -19.33 -16.13
N HIS A 261 0.72 -19.22 -17.29
CA HIS A 261 0.37 -17.93 -17.88
C HIS A 261 -0.52 -17.06 -16.97
N LEU A 262 -1.34 -17.65 -16.09
CA LEU A 262 -2.19 -16.91 -15.14
C LEU A 262 -1.31 -16.16 -14.13
N PHE A 263 -0.29 -16.83 -13.59
CA PHE A 263 0.65 -16.26 -12.64
C PHE A 263 1.58 -15.22 -13.28
N LEU A 264 2.05 -15.50 -14.51
CA LEU A 264 2.90 -14.58 -15.27
C LEU A 264 2.19 -13.26 -15.53
N LYS A 265 0.97 -13.31 -16.07
CA LYS A 265 0.16 -12.12 -16.39
C LYS A 265 -0.12 -11.29 -15.15
N ARG A 266 -0.47 -11.94 -14.04
CA ARG A 266 -0.70 -11.28 -12.77
C ARG A 266 0.55 -10.61 -12.23
N ALA A 267 1.70 -11.30 -12.22
CA ALA A 267 2.97 -10.75 -11.77
C ALA A 267 3.40 -9.53 -12.59
N TRP A 268 3.30 -9.58 -13.92
CA TRP A 268 3.63 -8.47 -14.80
C TRP A 268 2.67 -7.28 -14.65
N ALA A 269 1.39 -7.54 -14.39
CA ALA A 269 0.42 -6.49 -14.13
C ALA A 269 0.62 -5.80 -12.77
N LEU A 270 1.09 -6.54 -11.76
CA LEU A 270 1.30 -6.02 -10.40
C LEU A 270 2.69 -5.40 -10.20
N ALA A 271 3.71 -5.82 -10.96
CA ALA A 271 5.06 -5.28 -10.81
C ALA A 271 5.11 -3.74 -10.94
N PRO A 272 4.45 -3.08 -11.91
CA PRO A 272 4.38 -1.63 -11.99
C PRO A 272 3.26 -1.00 -11.15
N ALA A 273 2.29 -1.77 -10.64
CA ALA A 273 1.16 -1.22 -9.88
C ALA A 273 1.63 -0.58 -8.57
N TRP A 274 1.07 0.59 -8.22
CA TRP A 274 1.42 1.37 -7.04
C TRP A 274 2.90 1.82 -6.99
N GLY A 275 3.49 2.04 -8.14
CA GLY A 275 4.88 2.39 -8.34
C GLY A 275 5.75 1.18 -8.72
N ASP A 276 6.67 1.40 -9.65
CA ASP A 276 7.62 0.37 -10.06
C ASP A 276 8.83 0.28 -9.10
N ALA A 277 9.72 -0.69 -9.35
CA ALA A 277 10.89 -0.91 -8.51
C ALA A 277 11.86 0.29 -8.50
N ALA A 278 11.96 1.05 -9.59
CA ALA A 278 12.84 2.22 -9.68
C ALA A 278 12.28 3.39 -8.88
N GLU A 279 10.98 3.65 -8.98
CA GLU A 279 10.28 4.67 -8.20
C GLU A 279 10.41 4.39 -6.70
N HIS A 280 10.19 3.14 -6.28
CA HIS A 280 10.32 2.76 -4.87
C HIS A 280 11.76 2.87 -4.36
N ARG A 281 12.76 2.54 -5.15
CA ARG A 281 14.16 2.80 -4.79
C ARG A 281 14.46 4.28 -4.64
N SER A 282 13.88 5.12 -5.49
CA SER A 282 14.03 6.58 -5.38
C SER A 282 13.39 7.11 -4.09
N LYS A 283 12.21 6.59 -3.70
CA LYS A 283 11.56 6.93 -2.41
C LYS A 283 12.43 6.51 -1.22
N VAL A 284 13.02 5.32 -1.25
CA VAL A 284 13.95 4.83 -0.21
C VAL A 284 15.16 5.75 -0.10
N LEU A 285 15.79 6.10 -1.23
CA LEU A 285 16.93 7.01 -1.24
C LEU A 285 16.57 8.38 -0.67
N ALA A 286 15.46 8.96 -1.09
CA ALA A 286 15.00 10.26 -0.59
C ALA A 286 14.78 10.24 0.93
N SER A 287 14.17 9.17 1.46
CA SER A 287 13.97 8.99 2.91
C SER A 287 15.30 8.94 3.68
N ILE A 288 16.31 8.21 3.18
CA ILE A 288 17.63 8.10 3.83
C ILE A 288 18.36 9.45 3.80
N VAL A 289 18.28 10.18 2.69
CA VAL A 289 18.90 11.50 2.56
C VAL A 289 18.26 12.50 3.52
N ALA A 290 16.95 12.52 3.62
CA ALA A 290 16.21 13.38 4.55
C ALA A 290 16.58 13.10 6.03
N GLU A 291 16.65 11.82 6.40
CA GLU A 291 17.05 11.39 7.75
C GLU A 291 18.46 11.86 8.11
N ARG A 292 19.42 11.76 7.18
CA ARG A 292 20.79 12.24 7.39
C ARG A 292 20.88 13.76 7.51
N ALA A 293 20.05 14.50 6.79
CA ALA A 293 20.05 15.96 6.85
C ALA A 293 19.50 16.51 8.18
N THR A 294 18.75 15.70 8.93
CA THR A 294 18.18 16.06 10.25
C THR A 294 19.04 15.59 11.43
N GLN A 295 20.07 14.80 11.19
CA GLN A 295 21.06 14.42 12.22
C GLN A 295 22.09 15.54 12.40
N PRO A 296 22.29 16.03 13.65
CA PRO A 296 23.22 17.13 13.94
C PRO A 296 24.68 16.77 13.67
#